data_9641344a793961079cdfac3963329b9a
#
_entry.id   9641344a793961079cdfac3963329b9a
#
_cell.length_a   1.000
_cell.length_b   1.000
_cell.length_c   1.000
_cell.angle_alpha   90.00
_cell.angle_beta   90.00
_cell.angle_gamma   90.00
#
_symmetry.space_group_name_H-M   'P 1'
#
loop_
_entity.id
_entity.type
_entity.pdbx_description
1 polymer ?
#
loop_
_entity_poly.entity_id
_entity_poly.type
_entity_poly.pdbx_seq_one_letter_code
_entity_poly.pdbx_strand_id
1 'polypeptide(L)'
;RDRDVQLTRLMSLQLDFDDSDYIFTTFRGAWAREMHRCDQTLTGGRIVNDSFTGTTSSRANSFVMLSRPKTGEDQGDCYGFHLIYSGNHCETAEVSSFGKLRLLTGINPREFSWKLEPGAQFQAPEAFMTYAPDGWGGMSRRMHAFIREHIVRGYWKNRPRPVLLNSWEACYFDISESR
;
A
#
# COMPACT_ATOMS: atom_id res chain seq x y z
N ARG A 1 26.79 -14.67 14.39
CA ARG A 1 26.38 -13.62 15.33
C ARG A 1 26.15 -14.26 16.69
N ASP A 2 26.82 -13.76 17.70
CA ASP A 2 26.78 -14.31 19.08
C ASP A 2 25.98 -13.39 20.03
N ARG A 3 25.26 -12.40 19.48
CA ARG A 3 24.49 -11.41 20.24
C ARG A 3 23.10 -11.21 19.65
N ASP A 4 22.14 -10.94 20.51
CA ASP A 4 20.84 -10.46 20.13
C ASP A 4 20.93 -9.12 19.37
N VAL A 5 20.06 -8.93 18.39
CA VAL A 5 19.93 -7.68 17.64
C VAL A 5 18.50 -7.17 17.80
N GLN A 6 18.35 -5.91 18.15
CA GLN A 6 17.06 -5.25 18.20
C GLN A 6 16.78 -4.61 16.85
N LEU A 7 15.74 -5.09 16.14
CA LEU A 7 15.22 -4.45 14.95
C LEU A 7 14.22 -3.37 15.38
N THR A 8 14.49 -2.13 15.03
CA THR A 8 13.61 -0.99 15.33
C THR A 8 13.02 -0.34 14.09
N ARG A 9 13.50 -0.75 12.91
CA ARG A 9 12.98 -0.33 11.60
C ARG A 9 13.23 -1.42 10.58
N LEU A 10 12.22 -1.69 9.74
CA LEU A 10 12.33 -2.62 8.65
C LEU A 10 11.47 -2.15 7.49
N MET A 11 12.12 -1.83 6.38
CA MET A 11 11.47 -1.46 5.14
C MET A 11 11.65 -2.60 4.15
N SER A 12 10.54 -3.04 3.56
CA SER A 12 10.53 -4.17 2.62
C SER A 12 11.00 -3.78 1.23
N LEU A 13 10.81 -2.50 0.86
CA LEU A 13 11.25 -1.96 -0.42
C LEU A 13 11.84 -0.56 -0.23
N GLN A 14 12.94 -0.29 -0.93
CA GLN A 14 13.53 1.02 -1.14
C GLN A 14 13.82 1.20 -2.62
N LEU A 15 13.41 2.35 -3.17
CA LEU A 15 13.76 2.77 -4.52
C LEU A 15 14.20 4.22 -4.51
N ASP A 16 15.25 4.49 -5.28
CA ASP A 16 15.78 5.83 -5.52
C ASP A 16 15.56 6.21 -6.99
N PHE A 17 15.06 7.42 -7.20
CA PHE A 17 14.82 8.02 -8.52
C PHE A 17 15.77 9.20 -8.71
N ASP A 18 16.21 9.42 -9.94
CA ASP A 18 17.20 10.45 -10.26
C ASP A 18 16.65 11.88 -10.18
N ASP A 19 15.34 12.03 -10.22
CA ASP A 19 14.63 13.31 -10.05
C ASP A 19 13.43 13.16 -9.13
N SER A 20 12.80 14.28 -8.79
CA SER A 20 11.60 14.34 -7.95
C SER A 20 10.36 14.88 -8.66
N ASP A 21 10.38 14.96 -10.00
CA ASP A 21 9.23 15.43 -10.78
C ASP A 21 8.13 14.39 -10.84
N TYR A 22 7.54 14.09 -9.67
CA TYR A 22 6.47 13.14 -9.49
C TYR A 22 5.36 13.70 -8.61
N ILE A 23 4.17 13.19 -8.84
CA ILE A 23 3.04 13.28 -7.93
C ILE A 23 3.03 12.02 -7.07
N PHE A 24 3.03 12.19 -5.76
CA PHE A 24 2.83 11.11 -4.80
C PHE A 24 1.36 10.99 -4.47
N THR A 25 0.76 9.88 -4.87
CA THR A 25 -0.66 9.60 -4.67
C THR A 25 -0.85 8.59 -3.55
N THR A 26 -1.72 8.92 -2.60
CA THR A 26 -2.14 8.04 -1.51
C THR A 26 -3.66 7.86 -1.56
N PHE A 27 -4.16 6.81 -0.90
CA PHE A 27 -5.58 6.52 -0.81
C PHE A 27 -6.00 6.52 0.66
N ARG A 28 -6.88 7.45 0.99
CA ARG A 28 -7.32 7.70 2.36
C ARG A 28 -8.83 7.58 2.46
N GLY A 29 -9.34 7.51 3.66
CA GLY A 29 -10.78 7.46 3.86
C GLY A 29 -11.19 7.30 5.30
N ALA A 30 -12.46 6.96 5.45
CA ALA A 30 -13.11 6.64 6.69
C ALA A 30 -14.23 5.64 6.41
N TRP A 31 -14.97 5.22 7.41
CA TRP A 31 -16.16 4.40 7.24
C TRP A 31 -17.14 5.05 6.26
N ALA A 32 -17.61 4.27 5.29
CA ALA A 32 -18.44 4.70 4.15
C ALA A 32 -17.82 5.81 3.27
N ARG A 33 -16.52 5.99 3.35
CA ARG A 33 -15.73 6.98 2.57
C ARG A 33 -14.33 6.44 2.27
N GLU A 34 -14.26 5.22 1.74
CA GLU A 34 -13.00 4.54 1.46
C GLU A 34 -12.39 4.98 0.13
N MET A 35 -11.07 4.80 0.01
CA MET A 35 -10.30 4.93 -1.23
C MET A 35 -10.36 6.32 -1.89
N HIS A 36 -10.45 7.39 -1.11
CA HIS A 36 -10.28 8.74 -1.64
C HIS A 36 -8.84 8.98 -2.06
N ARG A 37 -8.67 9.32 -3.31
CA ARG A 37 -7.37 9.66 -3.89
C ARG A 37 -6.89 11.02 -3.37
N CYS A 38 -5.65 11.07 -2.90
CA CYS A 38 -4.97 12.28 -2.44
C CYS A 38 -3.65 12.42 -3.19
N ASP A 39 -3.53 13.45 -4.02
CA ASP A 39 -2.35 13.74 -4.83
C ASP A 39 -1.52 14.86 -4.16
N GLN A 40 -0.21 14.64 -4.06
CA GLN A 40 0.73 15.57 -3.47
C GLN A 40 1.94 15.76 -4.38
N THR A 41 2.24 16.99 -4.77
CA THR A 41 3.46 17.32 -5.49
C THR A 41 4.67 17.19 -4.56
N LEU A 42 5.73 16.59 -5.03
CA LEU A 42 6.98 16.43 -4.30
C LEU A 42 7.87 17.66 -4.49
N THR A 43 7.87 18.58 -3.50
CA THR A 43 8.62 19.82 -3.57
C THR A 43 9.86 19.86 -2.67
N GLY A 44 10.02 18.89 -1.78
CA GLY A 44 11.13 18.79 -0.83
C GLY A 44 10.67 18.16 0.47
N GLY A 45 11.63 17.70 1.27
CA GLY A 45 11.36 17.02 2.53
C GLY A 45 10.71 15.65 2.36
N ARG A 46 9.89 15.24 3.33
CA ARG A 46 9.31 13.90 3.38
C ARG A 46 7.80 13.95 3.54
N ILE A 47 7.11 13.22 2.67
CA ILE A 47 5.68 12.92 2.78
C ILE A 47 5.53 11.50 3.30
N VAL A 48 4.59 11.28 4.21
CA VAL A 48 4.35 10.00 4.86
C VAL A 48 2.89 9.60 4.68
N ASN A 49 2.68 8.34 4.26
CA ASN A 49 1.41 7.62 4.33
C ASN A 49 1.58 6.48 5.30
N ASP A 50 0.86 6.47 6.41
CA ASP A 50 1.03 5.44 7.42
C ASP A 50 -0.25 5.07 8.16
N SER A 51 -0.26 3.86 8.70
CA SER A 51 -1.23 3.39 9.68
C SER A 51 -0.52 2.87 10.92
N PHE A 52 -1.03 3.23 12.10
CA PHE A 52 -0.58 2.74 13.39
C PHE A 52 -1.76 2.43 14.33
N THR A 53 -2.86 1.97 13.74
CA THR A 53 -4.10 1.59 14.44
C THR A 53 -4.18 0.09 14.74
N GLY A 54 -3.06 -0.63 14.58
CA GLY A 54 -2.97 -2.08 14.77
C GLY A 54 -3.31 -2.88 13.51
N THR A 55 -3.77 -2.23 12.45
CA THR A 55 -4.15 -2.88 11.19
C THR A 55 -3.96 -1.92 10.01
N THR A 56 -3.85 -2.48 8.81
CA THR A 56 -4.08 -1.76 7.56
C THR A 56 -5.56 -1.35 7.52
N SER A 57 -5.85 -0.07 7.34
CA SER A 57 -7.20 0.46 7.47
C SER A 57 -7.62 1.29 6.25
N SER A 58 -8.93 1.55 6.13
CA SER A 58 -9.47 2.46 5.12
C SER A 58 -9.01 3.92 5.29
N ARG A 59 -8.42 4.28 6.43
CA ARG A 59 -7.91 5.63 6.70
C ARG A 59 -6.60 5.93 5.97
N ALA A 60 -5.73 4.93 5.80
CA ALA A 60 -4.51 5.00 5.03
C ALA A 60 -4.28 3.62 4.40
N ASN A 61 -4.34 3.54 3.08
CA ASN A 61 -4.10 2.29 2.37
C ASN A 61 -2.60 2.07 2.17
N SER A 62 -2.13 0.84 2.26
CA SER A 62 -0.71 0.48 2.02
C SER A 62 -0.30 0.49 0.54
N PHE A 63 -1.23 0.82 -0.36
CA PHE A 63 -0.97 1.06 -1.77
C PHE A 63 -0.73 2.55 -2.01
N VAL A 64 0.35 2.89 -2.70
CA VAL A 64 0.69 4.26 -3.12
C VAL A 64 1.16 4.29 -4.56
N MET A 65 1.11 5.46 -5.20
CA MET A 65 1.59 5.65 -6.57
C MET A 65 2.57 6.81 -6.66
N LEU A 66 3.47 6.69 -7.63
CA LEU A 66 4.25 7.80 -8.18
C LEU A 66 3.89 7.94 -9.66
N SER A 67 3.46 9.11 -10.07
CA SER A 67 3.16 9.39 -11.48
C SER A 67 3.81 10.70 -11.94
N ARG A 68 4.17 10.79 -13.21
CA ARG A 68 4.61 12.07 -13.77
C ARG A 68 3.44 13.08 -13.75
N PRO A 69 3.69 14.40 -13.65
CA PRO A 69 2.62 15.40 -13.50
C PRO A 69 1.56 15.39 -14.60
N LYS A 70 1.91 14.93 -15.82
CA LYS A 70 1.00 14.85 -16.97
C LYS A 70 0.35 13.49 -17.16
N THR A 71 0.56 12.56 -16.23
CA THR A 71 -0.05 11.22 -16.28
C THR A 71 -1.57 11.32 -16.09
N GLY A 72 -2.29 10.67 -16.99
CA GLY A 72 -3.74 10.53 -16.96
C GLY A 72 -4.17 9.07 -16.82
N GLU A 73 -5.44 8.80 -17.12
CA GLU A 73 -5.99 7.45 -17.07
C GLU A 73 -5.32 6.50 -18.09
N ASP A 74 -5.11 6.99 -19.33
CA ASP A 74 -4.67 6.18 -20.47
C ASP A 74 -3.30 6.60 -21.03
N GLN A 75 -2.54 7.47 -20.34
CA GLN A 75 -1.27 7.96 -20.81
C GLN A 75 -0.33 8.39 -19.67
N GLY A 76 0.97 8.30 -19.91
CA GLY A 76 2.03 8.77 -19.02
C GLY A 76 2.54 7.71 -18.06
N ASP A 77 3.73 7.96 -17.53
CA ASP A 77 4.44 7.04 -16.66
C ASP A 77 3.85 7.01 -15.25
N CYS A 78 3.60 5.81 -14.77
CA CYS A 78 3.06 5.56 -13.44
C CYS A 78 3.70 4.33 -12.80
N TYR A 79 4.04 4.46 -11.52
CA TYR A 79 4.52 3.38 -10.67
C TYR A 79 3.51 3.16 -9.55
N GLY A 80 3.10 1.91 -9.32
CA GLY A 80 2.32 1.49 -8.17
C GLY A 80 3.16 0.67 -7.20
N PHE A 81 3.01 0.91 -5.91
CA PHE A 81 3.72 0.20 -4.83
C PHE A 81 2.72 -0.33 -3.84
N HIS A 82 2.89 -1.57 -3.42
CA HIS A 82 2.00 -2.18 -2.45
C HIS A 82 2.79 -3.04 -1.45
N LEU A 83 2.49 -2.86 -0.16
CA LEU A 83 2.97 -3.73 0.90
C LEU A 83 1.92 -4.80 1.18
N ILE A 84 2.29 -6.07 1.08
CA ILE A 84 1.42 -7.22 1.39
C ILE A 84 1.48 -7.48 2.90
N TYR A 85 0.74 -6.67 3.64
CA TYR A 85 0.76 -6.70 5.09
C TYR A 85 -0.57 -6.20 5.66
N SER A 86 -1.07 -6.84 6.70
CA SER A 86 -2.33 -6.48 7.36
C SER A 86 -2.16 -5.65 8.63
N GLY A 87 -0.91 -5.38 9.05
CA GLY A 87 -0.59 -4.60 10.25
C GLY A 87 -0.28 -3.13 9.96
N ASN A 88 0.41 -2.51 10.91
CA ASN A 88 0.86 -1.11 10.80
C ASN A 88 1.90 -0.96 9.69
N HIS A 89 1.62 -0.12 8.71
CA HIS A 89 2.47 0.11 7.54
C HIS A 89 2.93 1.57 7.46
N CYS A 90 3.98 1.80 6.68
CA CYS A 90 4.51 3.13 6.43
C CYS A 90 5.13 3.20 5.03
N GLU A 91 4.62 4.09 4.21
CA GLU A 91 5.19 4.48 2.92
C GLU A 91 5.69 5.92 3.02
N THR A 92 6.90 6.16 2.55
CA THR A 92 7.48 7.50 2.55
C THR A 92 8.06 7.86 1.20
N ALA A 93 7.77 9.08 0.75
CA ALA A 93 8.41 9.72 -0.38
C ALA A 93 9.26 10.89 0.17
N GLU A 94 10.58 10.81 0.01
CA GLU A 94 11.52 11.80 0.53
C GLU A 94 12.36 12.40 -0.59
N VAL A 95 12.33 13.73 -0.72
CA VAL A 95 13.17 14.46 -1.67
C VAL A 95 14.39 15.02 -0.96
N SER A 96 15.57 14.58 -1.41
CA SER A 96 16.85 15.03 -0.87
C SER A 96 17.17 16.47 -1.29
N SER A 97 18.19 17.07 -0.65
CA SER A 97 18.73 18.39 -1.02
C SER A 97 19.30 18.44 -2.44
N PHE A 98 19.55 17.29 -3.05
CA PHE A 98 20.04 17.17 -4.45
C PHE A 98 18.90 16.90 -5.45
N GLY A 99 17.64 17.02 -5.04
CA GLY A 99 16.47 16.82 -5.90
C GLY A 99 16.18 15.36 -6.24
N LYS A 100 16.82 14.40 -5.60
CA LYS A 100 16.57 12.97 -5.82
C LYS A 100 15.45 12.49 -4.89
N LEU A 101 14.58 11.64 -5.43
CA LEU A 101 13.47 11.06 -4.70
C LEU A 101 13.84 9.66 -4.19
N ARG A 102 13.55 9.40 -2.91
CA ARG A 102 13.57 8.07 -2.30
C ARG A 102 12.17 7.66 -1.89
N LEU A 103 11.73 6.50 -2.35
CA LEU A 103 10.52 5.85 -1.87
C LEU A 103 10.89 4.67 -0.97
N LEU A 104 10.21 4.58 0.16
CA LEU A 104 10.29 3.46 1.09
C LEU A 104 8.89 2.91 1.36
N THR A 105 8.75 1.60 1.48
CA THR A 105 7.54 0.96 2.02
C THR A 105 7.90 -0.21 2.94
N GLY A 106 7.19 -0.34 4.06
CA GLY A 106 7.45 -1.39 5.03
C GLY A 106 6.60 -1.30 6.29
N ILE A 107 7.04 -1.99 7.33
CA ILE A 107 6.41 -1.94 8.65
C ILE A 107 6.59 -0.52 9.23
N ASN A 108 5.50 0.01 9.81
CA ASN A 108 5.58 1.30 10.49
C ASN A 108 6.61 1.22 11.64
N PRO A 109 7.65 2.06 11.63
CA PRO A 109 8.69 2.03 12.67
C PRO A 109 8.20 2.53 14.02
N ARG A 110 7.05 3.20 14.07
CA ARG A 110 6.48 3.67 15.34
C ARG A 110 6.07 2.47 16.19
N GLU A 111 6.68 2.38 17.39
CA GLU A 111 6.48 1.29 18.34
C GLU A 111 6.86 -0.11 17.81
N PHE A 112 7.51 -0.20 16.63
CA PHE A 112 8.05 -1.45 16.13
C PHE A 112 9.36 -1.77 16.83
N SER A 113 9.41 -2.95 17.42
CA SER A 113 10.58 -3.49 18.07
C SER A 113 10.55 -5.01 18.03
N TRP A 114 11.61 -5.61 17.51
CA TRP A 114 11.74 -7.05 17.40
C TRP A 114 13.12 -7.51 17.83
N LYS A 115 13.16 -8.38 18.85
CA LYS A 115 14.40 -9.01 19.29
C LYS A 115 14.73 -10.18 18.37
N LEU A 116 15.84 -10.10 17.68
CA LEU A 116 16.35 -11.16 16.80
C LEU A 116 17.51 -11.87 17.51
N GLU A 117 17.27 -13.09 17.94
CA GLU A 117 18.26 -13.92 18.64
C GLU A 117 19.31 -14.49 17.67
N PRO A 118 20.47 -14.95 18.15
CA PRO A 118 21.46 -15.63 17.30
C PRO A 118 20.88 -16.82 16.56
N GLY A 119 21.05 -16.87 15.23
CA GLY A 119 20.52 -17.94 14.38
C GLY A 119 19.03 -17.79 14.03
N ALA A 120 18.29 -16.89 14.66
CA ALA A 120 16.90 -16.62 14.31
C ALA A 120 16.75 -15.83 13.01
N GLN A 121 15.57 -15.89 12.41
CA GLN A 121 15.19 -15.17 11.19
C GLN A 121 13.93 -14.34 11.44
N PHE A 122 13.85 -13.19 10.80
CA PHE A 122 12.65 -12.38 10.72
C PHE A 122 12.16 -12.34 9.28
N GLN A 123 10.94 -12.81 9.04
CA GLN A 123 10.31 -12.73 7.72
C GLN A 123 9.66 -11.36 7.54
N ALA A 124 10.26 -10.52 6.70
CA ALA A 124 9.68 -9.22 6.34
C ALA A 124 8.39 -9.42 5.50
N PRO A 125 7.41 -8.51 5.61
CA PRO A 125 6.31 -8.46 4.65
C PRO A 125 6.82 -8.31 3.22
N GLU A 126 6.13 -8.93 2.26
CA GLU A 126 6.45 -8.74 0.85
C GLU A 126 5.99 -7.35 0.38
N ALA A 127 6.80 -6.71 -0.45
CA ALA A 127 6.42 -5.50 -1.17
C ALA A 127 6.62 -5.74 -2.67
N PHE A 128 5.73 -5.22 -3.50
CA PHE A 128 5.88 -5.29 -4.94
C PHE A 128 5.62 -3.96 -5.62
N MET A 129 6.19 -3.81 -6.80
CA MET A 129 6.08 -2.63 -7.64
C MET A 129 5.53 -3.01 -9.01
N THR A 130 4.73 -2.11 -9.57
CA THR A 130 4.26 -2.19 -10.95
C THR A 130 4.61 -0.89 -11.67
N TYR A 131 5.07 -0.99 -12.91
CA TYR A 131 5.27 0.15 -13.81
C TYR A 131 4.31 0.08 -14.99
N ALA A 132 3.80 1.22 -15.42
CA ALA A 132 2.96 1.38 -16.59
C ALA A 132 3.30 2.67 -17.34
N PRO A 133 3.60 2.62 -18.66
CA PRO A 133 3.75 3.80 -19.50
C PRO A 133 2.41 4.33 -20.04
N ASP A 134 1.32 3.60 -19.81
CA ASP A 134 -0.03 3.79 -20.31
C ASP A 134 -1.00 4.25 -19.21
N GLY A 135 -0.50 5.06 -18.27
CA GLY A 135 -1.29 5.77 -17.27
C GLY A 135 -1.78 4.91 -16.10
N TRP A 136 -2.67 5.51 -15.30
CA TRP A 136 -3.17 4.88 -14.07
C TRP A 136 -4.02 3.64 -14.34
N GLY A 137 -4.80 3.64 -15.42
CA GLY A 137 -5.60 2.49 -15.84
C GLY A 137 -4.72 1.30 -16.20
N GLY A 138 -3.63 1.54 -16.93
CA GLY A 138 -2.64 0.52 -17.26
C GLY A 138 -1.97 -0.05 -16.01
N MET A 139 -1.54 0.80 -15.10
CA MET A 139 -0.95 0.40 -13.82
C MET A 139 -1.94 -0.42 -12.99
N SER A 140 -3.18 0.05 -12.85
CA SER A 140 -4.24 -0.64 -12.11
C SER A 140 -4.52 -2.04 -12.67
N ARG A 141 -4.64 -2.19 -13.99
CA ARG A 141 -4.86 -3.50 -14.63
C ARG A 141 -3.72 -4.48 -14.34
N ARG A 142 -2.45 -4.03 -14.43
CA ARG A 142 -1.28 -4.86 -14.11
C ARG A 142 -1.25 -5.26 -12.64
N MET A 143 -1.55 -4.32 -11.74
CA MET A 143 -1.64 -4.57 -10.31
C MET A 143 -2.71 -5.61 -9.99
N HIS A 144 -3.91 -5.48 -10.56
CA HIS A 144 -4.99 -6.43 -10.38
C HIS A 144 -4.66 -7.82 -10.94
N ALA A 145 -3.98 -7.89 -12.10
CA ALA A 145 -3.52 -9.15 -12.66
C ALA A 145 -2.55 -9.85 -11.71
N PHE A 146 -1.55 -9.13 -11.22
CA PHE A 146 -0.59 -9.66 -10.25
C PHE A 146 -1.27 -10.17 -8.97
N ILE A 147 -2.20 -9.39 -8.41
CA ILE A 147 -2.93 -9.79 -7.20
C ILE A 147 -3.71 -11.08 -7.44
N ARG A 148 -4.44 -11.19 -8.57
CA ARG A 148 -5.20 -12.41 -8.90
C ARG A 148 -4.30 -13.62 -9.09
N GLU A 149 -3.17 -13.45 -9.74
CA GLU A 149 -2.28 -14.56 -10.10
C GLU A 149 -1.41 -15.03 -8.93
N HIS A 150 -0.93 -14.11 -8.11
CA HIS A 150 0.11 -14.40 -7.13
C HIS A 150 -0.33 -14.23 -5.67
N ILE A 151 -1.27 -13.34 -5.37
CA ILE A 151 -1.68 -13.05 -3.98
C ILE A 151 -2.94 -13.81 -3.58
N VAL A 152 -3.97 -13.81 -4.44
CA VAL A 152 -5.23 -14.52 -4.14
C VAL A 152 -4.99 -16.01 -4.09
N ARG A 153 -5.46 -16.65 -3.01
CA ARG A 153 -5.28 -18.08 -2.73
C ARG A 153 -6.60 -18.74 -2.35
N GLY A 154 -6.58 -20.07 -2.29
CA GLY A 154 -7.68 -20.88 -1.81
C GLY A 154 -8.79 -21.13 -2.83
N TYR A 155 -9.91 -21.64 -2.35
CA TYR A 155 -11.03 -22.14 -3.14
C TYR A 155 -11.57 -21.12 -4.17
N TRP A 156 -11.61 -19.84 -3.79
CA TRP A 156 -12.19 -18.77 -4.59
C TRP A 156 -11.22 -18.11 -5.58
N LYS A 157 -10.00 -18.60 -5.72
CA LYS A 157 -9.01 -18.02 -6.65
C LYS A 157 -9.53 -18.04 -8.10
N ASN A 158 -10.07 -19.17 -8.54
CA ASN A 158 -10.47 -19.43 -9.92
C ASN A 158 -11.98 -19.70 -10.06
N ARG A 159 -12.78 -19.27 -9.09
CA ARG A 159 -14.24 -19.49 -9.08
C ARG A 159 -14.97 -18.18 -8.82
N PRO A 160 -16.12 -17.95 -9.46
CA PRO A 160 -16.96 -16.83 -9.12
C PRO A 160 -17.45 -16.99 -7.68
N ARG A 161 -17.49 -15.88 -6.95
CA ARG A 161 -18.07 -15.84 -5.62
C ARG A 161 -19.59 -15.81 -5.70
N PRO A 162 -20.32 -16.37 -4.74
CA PRO A 162 -21.76 -16.24 -4.70
C PRO A 162 -22.16 -14.77 -4.49
N VAL A 163 -23.36 -14.45 -4.91
CA VAL A 163 -23.96 -13.15 -4.61
C VAL A 163 -24.20 -13.05 -3.11
N LEU A 164 -23.66 -12.03 -2.49
CA LEU A 164 -23.86 -11.71 -1.08
C LEU A 164 -24.85 -10.56 -0.97
N LEU A 165 -25.92 -10.75 -0.20
CA LEU A 165 -26.81 -9.68 0.23
C LEU A 165 -26.44 -9.29 1.67
N ASN A 166 -26.10 -8.02 1.88
CA ASN A 166 -25.99 -7.46 3.22
C ASN A 166 -27.28 -6.69 3.55
N SER A 167 -28.04 -7.18 4.50
CA SER A 167 -29.33 -6.59 4.90
C SER A 167 -29.16 -5.49 5.96
N TRP A 168 -27.96 -5.20 6.44
CA TRP A 168 -27.73 -4.26 7.54
C TRP A 168 -28.36 -2.88 7.30
N GLU A 169 -28.12 -2.30 6.13
CA GLU A 169 -28.67 -0.98 5.78
C GLU A 169 -30.20 -0.99 5.52
N ALA A 170 -30.79 -2.16 5.28
CA ALA A 170 -32.22 -2.29 5.02
C ALA A 170 -33.05 -2.49 6.30
N CYS A 171 -32.58 -3.29 7.23
CA CYS A 171 -33.40 -3.72 8.38
C CYS A 171 -32.63 -3.91 9.69
N TYR A 172 -31.32 -3.65 9.73
CA TYR A 172 -30.50 -3.82 10.95
C TYR A 172 -30.72 -5.18 11.62
N PHE A 173 -31.23 -5.19 12.85
CA PHE A 173 -31.56 -6.41 13.63
C PHE A 173 -32.97 -6.93 13.38
N ASP A 174 -33.82 -6.18 12.70
CA ASP A 174 -35.22 -6.54 12.42
C ASP A 174 -35.30 -7.40 11.13
N ILE A 175 -34.71 -8.58 11.21
CA ILE A 175 -34.65 -9.55 10.10
C ILE A 175 -35.76 -10.58 10.32
N SER A 176 -36.64 -10.76 9.32
CA SER A 176 -37.68 -11.77 9.32
C SER A 176 -37.76 -12.48 7.95
N GLU A 177 -38.37 -13.66 7.93
CA GLU A 177 -38.56 -14.44 6.69
C GLU A 177 -39.41 -13.70 5.63
N SER A 178 -40.23 -12.74 6.08
CA SER A 178 -41.10 -11.93 5.23
C SER A 178 -40.46 -10.67 4.65
N ARG A 179 -39.18 -10.43 4.94
CA ARG A 179 -38.43 -9.25 4.44
C ARG A 179 -37.22 -9.61 3.64
#